data_90cf15fc3fabad875a499b04762a30b7
#
_entry.id   90cf15fc3fabad875a499b04762a30b7
#
_cell.length_a   1.000
_cell.length_b   1.000
_cell.length_c   1.000
_cell.angle_alpha   90.00
_cell.angle_beta   90.00
_cell.angle_gamma   90.00
#
_symmetry.space_group_name_H-M   'P 1'
#
loop_
_entity.id
_entity.type
_entity.pdbx_description
1 polymer ?
#
loop_
_entity_poly.entity_id
_entity_poly.type
_entity_poly.pdbx_seq_one_letter_code
_entity_poly.pdbx_strand_id
1 'polypeptide(L)'
;MTTKIRRSSGNVFRDLGFSTEEATNLKLRSDLMIRLSKLIDARGLTQAQAAELFGVTQPRISDLVRGKIDRFSIDTLIAMLGHAGVGVQIVIGRSSKVA
;
A
#
# COMPACT_ATOMS: atom_id res chain seq x y z
N MET A 1 13.45 -8.30 3.39
CA MET A 1 13.06 -6.92 3.72
C MET A 1 11.65 -6.89 4.27
N THR A 2 11.40 -6.09 5.27
CA THR A 2 10.08 -5.99 5.90
C THR A 2 9.65 -4.53 5.99
N THR A 3 8.41 -4.26 5.63
CA THR A 3 7.80 -2.93 5.76
C THR A 3 6.79 -2.96 6.90
N LYS A 4 6.94 -2.04 7.84
CA LYS A 4 5.97 -1.86 8.92
C LYS A 4 4.97 -0.77 8.52
N ILE A 5 3.70 -1.12 8.61
CA ILE A 5 2.61 -0.17 8.41
C ILE A 5 1.93 0.04 9.75
N ARG A 6 1.92 1.28 10.22
CA ARG A 6 1.29 1.62 11.49
C ARG A 6 -0.10 2.20 11.25
N ARG A 7 -1.06 1.71 12.00
CA ARG A 7 -2.35 2.32 12.08
C ARG A 7 -2.22 3.57 12.96
N SER A 8 -2.36 4.73 12.35
CA SER A 8 -2.21 6.01 13.07
C SER A 8 -3.53 6.76 13.11
N SER A 9 -3.63 7.71 14.03
CA SER A 9 -4.80 8.59 14.15
C SER A 9 -4.76 9.76 13.16
N GLY A 10 -3.59 10.09 12.62
CA GLY A 10 -3.43 11.19 11.67
C GLY A 10 -3.81 10.78 10.25
N ASN A 11 -5.09 10.49 10.02
CA ASN A 11 -5.57 9.92 8.77
C ASN A 11 -6.32 10.97 7.97
N VAL A 12 -5.72 11.41 6.86
CA VAL A 12 -6.29 12.43 5.97
C VAL A 12 -7.65 12.00 5.39
N PHE A 13 -7.88 10.71 5.20
CA PHE A 13 -9.14 10.22 4.64
C PHE A 13 -10.31 10.47 5.59
N ARG A 14 -10.08 10.49 6.89
CA ARG A 14 -11.09 10.87 7.86
C ARG A 14 -11.45 12.35 7.73
N ASP A 15 -10.46 13.19 7.51
CA ASP A 15 -10.68 14.63 7.32
C ASP A 15 -11.49 14.91 6.05
N LEU A 16 -11.43 14.01 5.07
CA LEU A 16 -12.21 14.10 3.86
C LEU A 16 -13.63 13.54 3.99
N GLY A 17 -14.02 13.10 5.18
CA GLY A 17 -15.38 12.65 5.45
C GLY A 17 -15.62 11.15 5.36
N PHE A 18 -14.57 10.34 5.16
CA PHE A 18 -14.73 8.89 5.16
C PHE A 18 -14.94 8.37 6.58
N SER A 19 -15.67 7.26 6.71
CA SER A 19 -15.83 6.59 7.99
C SER A 19 -14.46 6.14 8.53
N THR A 20 -14.39 5.86 9.83
CA THR A 20 -13.14 5.39 10.44
C THR A 20 -12.62 4.12 9.75
N GLU A 21 -13.50 3.17 9.46
CA GLU A 21 -13.12 1.91 8.83
C GLU A 21 -12.64 2.11 7.41
N GLU A 22 -13.36 2.90 6.62
CA GLU A 22 -12.97 3.22 5.26
C GLU A 22 -11.66 3.99 5.23
N ALA A 23 -11.52 4.97 6.12
CA ALA A 23 -10.31 5.78 6.21
C ALA A 23 -9.09 4.93 6.58
N THR A 24 -9.25 3.98 7.50
CA THR A 24 -8.18 3.05 7.87
C THR A 24 -7.76 2.19 6.68
N ASN A 25 -8.74 1.64 5.96
CA ASN A 25 -8.47 0.80 4.79
C ASN A 25 -7.76 1.59 3.69
N LEU A 26 -8.27 2.79 3.39
CA LEU A 26 -7.67 3.66 2.38
C LEU A 26 -6.24 4.07 2.76
N LYS A 27 -6.02 4.39 4.02
CA LYS A 27 -4.69 4.75 4.51
C LYS A 27 -3.70 3.60 4.34
N LEU A 28 -4.10 2.39 4.71
CA LEU A 28 -3.24 1.20 4.57
C LEU A 28 -2.95 0.92 3.08
N ARG A 29 -3.97 0.97 2.23
CA ARG A 29 -3.77 0.78 0.79
C ARG A 29 -2.82 1.83 0.22
N SER A 30 -3.02 3.09 0.59
CA SER A 30 -2.17 4.17 0.14
C SER A 30 -0.71 3.96 0.57
N ASP A 31 -0.48 3.61 1.82
CA ASP A 31 0.87 3.36 2.34
C ASP A 31 1.56 2.22 1.60
N LEU A 32 0.83 1.13 1.34
CA LEU A 32 1.37 -0.02 0.61
C LEU A 32 1.68 0.33 -0.84
N MET A 33 0.80 1.09 -1.50
CA MET A 33 1.02 1.53 -2.89
C MET A 33 2.24 2.44 -2.99
N ILE A 34 2.39 3.36 -2.05
CA ILE A 34 3.55 4.24 -1.98
C ILE A 34 4.83 3.42 -1.82
N ARG A 35 4.80 2.42 -0.96
CA ARG A 35 5.97 1.55 -0.74
C ARG A 35 6.36 0.81 -2.02
N LEU A 36 5.37 0.27 -2.73
CA LEU A 36 5.62 -0.41 -4.00
C LEU A 36 6.22 0.55 -5.04
N SER A 37 5.67 1.75 -5.15
CA SER A 37 6.17 2.78 -6.08
C SER A 37 7.61 3.18 -5.73
N LYS A 38 7.92 3.32 -4.46
CA LYS A 38 9.28 3.62 -4.01
C LYS A 38 10.27 2.52 -4.35
N LEU A 39 9.86 1.26 -4.29
CA LEU A 39 10.70 0.14 -4.69
C LEU A 39 10.99 0.17 -6.17
N ILE A 40 10.00 0.50 -7.00
CA ILE A 40 10.17 0.64 -8.44
C ILE A 40 11.20 1.73 -8.73
N ASP A 41 11.05 2.89 -8.10
CA ASP A 41 11.95 4.03 -8.30
C ASP A 41 13.36 3.72 -7.80
N ALA A 42 13.48 3.15 -6.61
CA ALA A 42 14.77 2.87 -5.98
C ALA A 42 15.60 1.86 -6.78
N ARG A 43 14.94 0.90 -7.44
CA ARG A 43 15.59 -0.10 -8.25
C ARG A 43 15.68 0.26 -9.73
N GLY A 44 15.14 1.42 -10.12
CA GLY A 44 15.13 1.87 -11.50
C GLY A 44 14.42 0.93 -12.45
N LEU A 45 13.30 0.34 -12.01
CA LEU A 45 12.60 -0.66 -12.80
C LEU A 45 11.70 -0.02 -13.85
N THR A 46 11.67 -0.62 -15.03
CA THR A 46 10.63 -0.32 -16.02
C THR A 46 9.31 -0.94 -15.54
N GLN A 47 8.19 -0.54 -16.15
CA GLN A 47 6.90 -1.14 -15.81
C GLN A 47 6.88 -2.64 -16.11
N ALA A 48 7.53 -3.08 -17.18
CA ALA A 48 7.64 -4.50 -17.48
C ALA A 48 8.42 -5.26 -16.41
N GLN A 49 9.55 -4.69 -15.98
CA GLN A 49 10.36 -5.29 -14.92
C GLN A 49 9.63 -5.33 -13.58
N ALA A 50 8.92 -4.25 -13.26
CA ALA A 50 8.13 -4.20 -12.04
C ALA A 50 7.00 -5.23 -12.06
N ALA A 51 6.32 -5.39 -13.20
CA ALA A 51 5.28 -6.40 -13.37
C ALA A 51 5.81 -7.80 -13.09
N GLU A 52 6.98 -8.11 -13.59
CA GLU A 52 7.62 -9.41 -13.35
C GLU A 52 8.01 -9.58 -11.89
N LEU A 53 8.63 -8.56 -11.29
CA LEU A 53 9.06 -8.61 -9.89
C LEU A 53 7.89 -8.80 -8.93
N PHE A 54 6.77 -8.13 -9.17
CA PHE A 54 5.60 -8.17 -8.30
C PHE A 54 4.57 -9.22 -8.70
N GLY A 55 4.82 -9.95 -9.79
CA GLY A 55 3.93 -11.04 -10.22
C GLY A 55 2.58 -10.55 -10.74
N VAL A 56 2.53 -9.41 -11.40
CA VAL A 56 1.31 -8.81 -11.95
C VAL A 56 1.53 -8.40 -13.40
N THR A 57 0.48 -7.92 -14.05
CA THR A 57 0.56 -7.43 -15.43
C THR A 57 1.07 -5.99 -15.50
N GLN A 58 1.58 -5.56 -16.65
CA GLN A 58 1.99 -4.18 -16.84
C GLN A 58 0.85 -3.18 -16.62
N PRO A 59 -0.38 -3.41 -17.12
CA PRO A 59 -1.49 -2.50 -16.83
C PRO A 59 -1.72 -2.33 -15.33
N ARG A 60 -1.49 -3.36 -14.53
CA ARG A 60 -1.60 -3.27 -13.08
C ARG A 60 -0.54 -2.34 -12.50
N ILE A 61 0.68 -2.42 -13.01
CA ILE A 61 1.75 -1.49 -12.59
C ILE A 61 1.42 -0.06 -13.01
N SER A 62 0.88 0.13 -14.20
CA SER A 62 0.42 1.46 -14.64
C SER A 62 -0.62 2.04 -13.68
N ASP A 63 -1.59 1.23 -13.27
CA ASP A 63 -2.60 1.65 -12.29
C ASP A 63 -1.95 2.00 -10.94
N LEU A 64 -0.96 1.25 -10.54
CA LEU A 64 -0.23 1.49 -9.29
C LEU A 64 0.47 2.84 -9.29
N VAL A 65 1.26 3.12 -10.32
CA VAL A 65 2.04 4.37 -10.39
C VAL A 65 1.16 5.59 -10.62
N ARG A 66 -0.05 5.39 -11.14
CA ARG A 66 -1.05 6.45 -11.29
C ARG A 66 -1.87 6.67 -10.03
N GLY A 67 -1.64 5.87 -8.99
CA GLY A 67 -2.33 6.04 -7.72
C GLY A 67 -3.80 5.64 -7.73
N LYS A 68 -4.19 4.71 -8.60
CA LYS A 68 -5.59 4.25 -8.70
C LYS A 68 -5.93 3.30 -7.56
N ILE A 69 -6.09 3.87 -6.39
CA ILE A 69 -6.25 3.15 -5.12
C ILE A 69 -7.46 2.21 -5.11
N ASP A 70 -8.52 2.56 -5.81
CA ASP A 70 -9.76 1.76 -5.88
C ASP A 70 -9.58 0.44 -6.65
N ARG A 71 -8.47 0.28 -7.36
CA ARG A 71 -8.18 -0.94 -8.11
C ARG A 71 -7.32 -1.94 -7.36
N PHE A 72 -6.95 -1.62 -6.13
CA PHE A 72 -6.08 -2.46 -5.32
C PHE A 72 -6.73 -2.76 -3.97
N SER A 73 -6.76 -4.04 -3.62
CA SER A 73 -7.09 -4.46 -2.26
C SER A 73 -5.82 -4.55 -1.43
N ILE A 74 -5.97 -4.52 -0.11
CA ILE A 74 -4.84 -4.72 0.80
C ILE A 74 -4.18 -6.07 0.51
N ASP A 75 -4.98 -7.12 0.31
CA ASP A 75 -4.47 -8.46 0.04
C ASP A 75 -3.61 -8.49 -1.22
N THR A 76 -4.06 -7.85 -2.29
CA THR A 76 -3.30 -7.78 -3.54
C THR A 76 -1.96 -7.08 -3.33
N LEU A 77 -1.98 -5.97 -2.59
CA LEU A 77 -0.76 -5.19 -2.35
C LEU A 77 0.24 -5.96 -1.50
N ILE A 78 -0.23 -6.66 -0.48
CA ILE A 78 0.62 -7.52 0.35
C ILE A 78 1.21 -8.66 -0.49
N ALA A 79 0.41 -9.26 -1.36
CA ALA A 79 0.88 -10.33 -2.24
C ALA A 79 1.96 -9.83 -3.21
N MET A 80 1.79 -8.64 -3.76
CA MET A 80 2.79 -8.04 -4.65
C MET A 80 4.13 -7.83 -3.92
N LEU A 81 4.09 -7.30 -2.70
CA LEU A 81 5.29 -7.12 -1.88
C LEU A 81 5.94 -8.45 -1.56
N GLY A 82 5.13 -9.44 -1.17
CA GLY A 82 5.62 -10.78 -0.86
C GLY A 82 6.30 -11.45 -2.05
N HIS A 83 5.74 -11.28 -3.26
CA HIS A 83 6.33 -11.82 -4.48
C HIS A 83 7.72 -11.23 -4.75
N ALA A 84 7.93 -9.99 -4.35
CA ALA A 84 9.24 -9.34 -4.46
C ALA A 84 10.17 -9.64 -3.27
N GLY A 85 9.79 -10.51 -2.37
CA GLY A 85 10.58 -10.86 -1.20
C GLY A 85 10.51 -9.86 -0.06
N VAL A 86 9.49 -9.00 -0.06
CA VAL A 86 9.30 -7.98 1.00
C VAL A 86 8.19 -8.44 1.93
N GLY A 87 8.56 -8.71 3.18
CA GLY A 87 7.58 -9.02 4.22
C GLY A 87 6.85 -7.77 4.68
N VAL A 88 5.60 -7.93 5.08
CA VAL A 88 4.77 -6.84 5.60
C VAL A 88 4.38 -7.16 7.03
N GLN A 89 4.60 -6.20 7.91
CA GLN A 89 4.17 -6.29 9.30
C GLN A 89 3.24 -5.13 9.59
N ILE A 90 2.02 -5.44 10.01
CA ILE A 90 1.04 -4.42 10.39
C ILE A 90 1.08 -4.26 11.90
N VAL A 91 1.31 -3.04 12.36
CA VAL A 91 1.34 -2.73 13.78
C VAL A 91 0.04 -2.00 14.12
N ILE A 92 -0.73 -2.59 15.04
CA ILE A 92 -1.98 -1.99 15.49
C ILE A 92 -1.67 -1.17 16.73
N GLY A 93 -1.86 0.15 16.59
CA GLY A 93 -1.69 1.09 17.69
C GLY A 93 -2.95 1.25 18.50
N ARG A 94 -2.77 1.71 19.75
CA ARG A 94 -3.92 2.06 20.59
C ARG A 94 -4.55 3.35 20.07
N SER A 95 -5.87 3.34 19.91
CA SER A 95 -6.59 4.55 19.55
C SER A 95 -6.57 5.53 20.73
N SER A 96 -6.36 6.83 20.44
CA SER A 96 -6.41 7.87 21.46
C SER A 96 -7.80 8.04 22.09
N LYS A 97 -8.83 7.49 21.45
CA LYS A 97 -10.20 7.53 21.93
C LYS A 97 -10.54 6.39 22.89
N VAL A 98 -9.67 5.43 23.01
CA VAL A 98 -9.89 4.33 23.96
C VAL A 98 -9.63 4.88 25.33
N ALA A 99 -10.70 5.08 26.00
CA ALA A 99 -10.62 5.50 27.39
C ALA A 99 -10.20 4.32 28.25
#